data_cceb3677c64ac723b5c30140a145f61f
#
_entry.id   cceb3677c64ac723b5c30140a145f61f
#
_cell.length_a   1.000
_cell.length_b   1.000
_cell.length_c   1.000
_cell.angle_alpha   90.00
_cell.angle_beta   90.00
_cell.angle_gamma   90.00
#
_symmetry.space_group_name_H-M   'P 1'
#
loop_
_entity.id
_entity.type
_entity.pdbx_description
1 polymer ?
#
loop_
_entity_poly.entity_id
_entity_poly.type
_entity_poly.pdbx_seq_one_letter_code
_entity_poly.pdbx_strand_id
1 'polypeptide(L)'
;MIDSLKNKNNLIALIGASNDKNKYGNKILLDLISKGHNVVPINPKEDSIAGLKSYNNVSELSEKPSIINFVVPPNIGYQLTKDLVESDYDNFWYQPGAESEEISALLDSKNKNYIDDKCIMVEAKR
;
A
#
# COMPACT_ATOMS: atom_id res chain seq x y z
N MET A 1 -8.95 -5.56 9.34
CA MET A 1 -7.85 -4.80 8.68
C MET A 1 -7.66 -3.41 9.30
N ILE A 2 -8.71 -2.63 9.40
CA ILE A 2 -8.61 -1.26 9.97
C ILE A 2 -8.04 -1.30 11.39
N ASP A 3 -8.41 -2.31 12.18
CA ASP A 3 -7.89 -2.43 13.55
C ASP A 3 -6.37 -2.56 13.62
N SER A 4 -5.74 -3.08 12.58
CA SER A 4 -4.27 -3.21 12.55
C SER A 4 -3.58 -1.85 12.52
N LEU A 5 -4.27 -0.79 12.10
CA LEU A 5 -3.75 0.57 12.10
C LEU A 5 -3.59 1.15 13.51
N LYS A 6 -4.22 0.54 14.52
CA LYS A 6 -4.09 0.98 15.92
C LYS A 6 -2.70 0.68 16.47
N ASN A 7 -2.03 -0.36 15.95
CA ASN A 7 -0.65 -0.66 16.30
C ASN A 7 0.27 -0.04 15.25
N LYS A 8 0.87 1.08 15.59
CA LYS A 8 1.70 1.84 14.64
C LYS A 8 3.00 1.16 14.27
N ASN A 9 3.36 0.06 14.94
CA ASN A 9 4.51 -0.74 14.55
C ASN A 9 4.21 -1.66 13.37
N ASN A 10 2.93 -1.90 13.08
CA ASN A 10 2.53 -2.70 11.92
C ASN A 10 2.99 -2.02 10.64
N LEU A 11 3.70 -2.76 9.81
CA LEU A 11 4.29 -2.22 8.59
C LEU A 11 3.24 -2.04 7.49
N ILE A 12 3.23 -0.86 6.89
CA ILE A 12 2.42 -0.54 5.71
C ILE A 12 3.35 -0.39 4.52
N ALA A 13 3.18 -1.21 3.50
CA ALA A 13 3.91 -1.05 2.24
C ALA A 13 3.06 -0.18 1.31
N LEU A 14 3.58 0.97 0.89
CA LEU A 14 2.87 1.91 0.03
C LEU A 14 3.37 1.83 -1.40
N ILE A 15 2.61 1.13 -2.24
CA ILE A 15 2.92 1.00 -3.66
C ILE A 15 2.42 2.25 -4.39
N GLY A 16 3.32 2.92 -5.09
CA GLY A 16 3.01 4.17 -5.77
C GLY A 16 3.45 5.40 -4.99
N ALA A 17 4.24 5.22 -3.92
CA ALA A 17 4.86 6.32 -3.22
C ALA A 17 5.71 7.14 -4.20
N SER A 18 5.79 8.45 -3.99
CA SER A 18 6.40 9.36 -4.95
C SER A 18 7.10 10.53 -4.26
N ASN A 19 8.17 11.01 -4.89
CA ASN A 19 8.81 12.29 -4.50
C ASN A 19 8.05 13.49 -5.06
N ASP A 20 7.14 13.27 -5.99
CA ASP A 20 6.35 14.34 -6.59
C ASP A 20 5.26 14.80 -5.62
N LYS A 21 5.41 16.04 -5.12
CA LYS A 21 4.51 16.62 -4.11
C LYS A 21 3.07 16.78 -4.62
N ASN A 22 2.85 16.75 -5.92
CA ASN A 22 1.51 16.86 -6.50
C ASN A 22 0.77 15.53 -6.57
N LYS A 23 1.44 14.41 -6.30
CA LYS A 23 0.85 13.08 -6.37
C LYS A 23 0.38 12.60 -5.01
N TYR A 24 -0.71 11.84 -5.00
CA TYR A 24 -1.25 11.26 -3.78
C TYR A 24 -0.27 10.32 -3.09
N GLY A 25 0.58 9.63 -3.86
CA GLY A 25 1.61 8.78 -3.28
C GLY A 25 2.56 9.51 -2.35
N ASN A 26 2.85 10.78 -2.65
CA ASN A 26 3.63 11.63 -1.75
C ASN A 26 2.81 12.05 -0.53
N LYS A 27 1.57 12.51 -0.76
CA LYS A 27 0.70 13.00 0.32
C LYS A 27 0.39 11.93 1.33
N ILE A 28 0.09 10.71 0.87
CA ILE A 28 -0.22 9.58 1.76
C ILE A 28 1.00 9.21 2.59
N LEU A 29 2.17 9.11 1.95
CA LEU A 29 3.39 8.75 2.64
C LEU A 29 3.71 9.73 3.76
N LEU A 30 3.68 11.03 3.47
CA LEU A 30 3.98 12.06 4.46
C LEU A 30 2.95 12.08 5.58
N ASP A 31 1.68 11.87 5.26
CA ASP A 31 0.62 11.81 6.26
C ASP A 31 0.83 10.65 7.23
N LEU A 32 1.10 9.46 6.71
CA LEU A 32 1.32 8.28 7.56
C LEU A 32 2.57 8.45 8.43
N ILE A 33 3.65 9.01 7.86
CA ILE A 33 4.86 9.31 8.63
C ILE A 33 4.55 10.29 9.76
N SER A 34 3.83 11.37 9.46
CA SER A 34 3.51 12.41 10.44
C SER A 34 2.66 11.89 11.59
N LYS A 35 1.88 10.84 11.36
CA LYS A 35 1.05 10.20 12.37
C LYS A 35 1.78 9.10 13.14
N GLY A 36 3.04 8.86 12.81
CA GLY A 36 3.87 7.89 13.53
C GLY A 36 3.72 6.44 13.07
N HIS A 37 3.09 6.21 11.91
CA HIS A 37 2.95 4.86 11.37
C HIS A 37 4.26 4.36 10.75
N ASN A 38 4.45 3.04 10.80
CA ASN A 38 5.59 2.36 10.19
C ASN A 38 5.25 2.11 8.72
N VAL A 39 5.79 2.94 7.83
CA VAL A 39 5.48 2.88 6.41
C VAL A 39 6.74 2.78 5.58
N VAL A 40 6.71 1.98 4.52
CA VAL A 40 7.82 1.83 3.60
C VAL A 40 7.35 2.14 2.17
N PRO A 41 8.09 3.01 1.44
CA PRO A 41 7.71 3.32 0.07
C PRO A 41 8.17 2.23 -0.90
N ILE A 42 7.29 1.90 -1.86
CA ILE A 42 7.59 0.97 -2.94
C ILE A 42 7.47 1.74 -4.25
N ASN A 43 8.61 1.94 -4.92
CA ASN A 43 8.65 2.61 -6.21
C ASN A 43 9.97 2.22 -6.92
N PRO A 44 9.92 1.46 -8.03
CA PRO A 44 11.14 0.99 -8.70
C PRO A 44 11.95 2.10 -9.36
N LYS A 45 11.40 3.30 -9.51
CA LYS A 45 12.08 4.43 -10.16
C LYS A 45 12.84 5.32 -9.20
N GLU A 46 12.71 5.11 -7.89
CA GLU A 46 13.30 5.96 -6.87
C GLU A 46 14.14 5.14 -5.91
N ASP A 47 15.31 5.67 -5.52
CA ASP A 47 16.16 5.03 -4.51
C ASP A 47 15.70 5.38 -3.10
N SER A 48 15.18 6.60 -2.92
CA SER A 48 14.66 7.06 -1.64
C SER A 48 13.50 8.01 -1.85
N ILE A 49 12.57 8.02 -0.91
CA ILE A 49 11.41 8.92 -0.91
C ILE A 49 11.21 9.40 0.51
N ALA A 50 11.15 10.72 0.70
CA ALA A 50 10.97 11.35 2.01
C ALA A 50 11.99 10.87 3.05
N GLY A 51 13.22 10.64 2.63
CA GLY A 51 14.29 10.16 3.52
C GLY A 51 14.26 8.68 3.83
N LEU A 52 13.29 7.94 3.30
CA LEU A 52 13.19 6.49 3.50
C LEU A 52 13.70 5.76 2.25
N LYS A 53 14.34 4.62 2.46
CA LYS A 53 14.74 3.77 1.35
C LYS A 53 13.50 3.30 0.60
N SER A 54 13.51 3.44 -0.72
CA SER A 54 12.45 2.93 -1.59
C SER A 54 12.86 1.56 -2.13
N TYR A 55 11.90 0.64 -2.20
CA TYR A 55 12.12 -0.71 -2.72
C TYR A 55 11.41 -0.88 -4.06
N ASN A 56 11.95 -1.76 -4.90
CA ASN A 56 11.38 -2.01 -6.22
C ASN A 56 10.05 -2.77 -6.13
N ASN A 57 9.95 -3.68 -5.18
CA ASN A 57 8.73 -4.45 -4.97
C ASN A 57 8.65 -4.93 -3.52
N VAL A 58 7.44 -5.37 -3.15
CA VAL A 58 7.14 -5.79 -1.77
C VAL A 58 7.96 -7.00 -1.34
N SER A 59 8.30 -7.87 -2.28
CA SER A 59 9.05 -9.10 -1.97
C SER A 59 10.47 -8.84 -1.47
N GLU A 60 11.00 -7.63 -1.68
CA GLU A 60 12.33 -7.26 -1.20
C GLU A 60 12.37 -6.89 0.27
N LEU A 61 11.21 -6.69 0.89
CA LEU A 61 11.14 -6.27 2.29
C LEU A 61 11.56 -7.40 3.22
N SER A 62 12.37 -7.08 4.24
CA SER A 62 12.77 -8.07 5.25
C SER A 62 11.64 -8.40 6.22
N GLU A 63 10.69 -7.48 6.38
CA GLU A 63 9.53 -7.67 7.24
C GLU A 63 8.27 -7.76 6.38
N LYS A 64 7.41 -8.74 6.67
CA LYS A 64 6.13 -8.88 5.98
C LYS A 64 5.22 -7.70 6.34
N PRO A 65 4.72 -6.94 5.35
CA PRO A 65 3.80 -5.86 5.67
C PRO A 65 2.45 -6.40 6.16
N SER A 66 1.88 -5.70 7.13
CA SER A 66 0.53 -6.00 7.63
C SER A 66 -0.54 -5.52 6.65
N ILE A 67 -0.23 -4.47 5.88
CA ILE A 67 -1.11 -3.92 4.86
C ILE A 67 -0.26 -3.55 3.66
N ILE A 68 -0.75 -3.90 2.46
CA ILE A 68 -0.19 -3.40 1.20
C ILE A 68 -1.18 -2.38 0.66
N ASN A 69 -0.77 -1.11 0.61
CA ASN A 69 -1.61 0.00 0.18
C ASN A 69 -1.23 0.42 -1.24
N PHE A 70 -2.23 0.49 -2.12
CA PHE A 70 -2.02 0.78 -3.54
C PHE A 70 -2.52 2.18 -3.86
N VAL A 71 -1.65 2.99 -4.46
CA VAL A 71 -1.99 4.31 -5.01
C VAL A 71 -1.45 4.43 -6.43
N VAL A 72 -1.76 3.44 -7.25
CA VAL A 72 -1.36 3.33 -8.66
C VAL A 72 -2.62 3.14 -9.52
N PRO A 73 -2.54 3.41 -10.83
CA PRO A 73 -3.69 3.15 -11.71
C PRO A 73 -4.13 1.68 -11.65
N PRO A 74 -5.44 1.40 -11.81
CA PRO A 74 -5.96 0.03 -11.65
C PRO A 74 -5.28 -1.03 -12.52
N ASN A 75 -4.87 -0.69 -13.75
CA ASN A 75 -4.21 -1.65 -14.62
C ASN A 75 -2.85 -2.07 -14.06
N ILE A 76 -2.10 -1.14 -13.48
CA ILE A 76 -0.83 -1.43 -12.84
C ILE A 76 -1.07 -2.22 -11.55
N GLY A 77 -2.04 -1.78 -10.74
CA GLY A 77 -2.40 -2.45 -9.50
C GLY A 77 -2.84 -3.89 -9.73
N TYR A 78 -3.59 -4.15 -10.79
CA TYR A 78 -4.02 -5.50 -11.14
C TYR A 78 -2.83 -6.41 -11.45
N GLN A 79 -1.87 -5.93 -12.24
CA GLN A 79 -0.68 -6.73 -12.59
C GLN A 79 0.14 -7.06 -11.34
N LEU A 80 0.32 -6.10 -10.45
CA LEU A 80 1.03 -6.32 -9.19
C LEU A 80 0.28 -7.28 -8.28
N THR A 81 -1.04 -7.15 -8.21
CA THR A 81 -1.89 -8.00 -7.38
C THR A 81 -1.80 -9.46 -7.81
N LYS A 82 -1.74 -9.73 -9.12
CA LYS A 82 -1.61 -11.11 -9.63
C LYS A 82 -0.40 -11.82 -9.05
N ASP A 83 0.71 -11.11 -8.90
CA ASP A 83 1.92 -11.70 -8.32
C ASP A 83 1.80 -11.83 -6.80
N LEU A 84 1.26 -10.81 -6.16
CA LEU A 84 1.21 -10.74 -4.70
C LEU A 84 0.24 -11.74 -4.07
N VAL A 85 -0.85 -12.09 -4.76
CA VAL A 85 -1.83 -13.05 -4.21
C VAL A 85 -1.29 -14.47 -4.16
N GLU A 86 -0.19 -14.76 -4.86
CA GLU A 86 0.45 -16.08 -4.80
C GLU A 86 1.38 -16.22 -3.60
N SER A 87 1.60 -15.14 -2.87
CA SER A 87 2.46 -15.12 -1.68
C SER A 87 1.64 -14.93 -0.42
N ASP A 88 2.32 -14.95 0.74
CA ASP A 88 1.68 -14.95 2.05
C ASP A 88 1.36 -13.53 2.54
N TYR A 89 0.70 -12.75 1.70
CA TYR A 89 0.18 -11.44 2.10
C TYR A 89 -1.33 -11.55 2.26
N ASP A 90 -1.88 -10.96 3.32
CA ASP A 90 -3.27 -11.16 3.68
C ASP A 90 -4.17 -9.96 3.45
N ASN A 91 -3.62 -8.74 3.54
CA ASN A 91 -4.43 -7.52 3.60
C ASN A 91 -3.99 -6.54 2.52
N PHE A 92 -4.93 -6.21 1.64
CA PHE A 92 -4.71 -5.35 0.48
C PHE A 92 -5.62 -4.13 0.61
N TRP A 93 -5.08 -2.94 0.39
CA TRP A 93 -5.85 -1.68 0.51
C TRP A 93 -5.65 -0.86 -0.75
N TYR A 94 -6.73 -0.62 -1.46
CA TYR A 94 -6.71 0.16 -2.70
C TYR A 94 -7.32 1.52 -2.43
N GLN A 95 -6.52 2.58 -2.60
CA GLN A 95 -7.00 3.94 -2.45
C GLN A 95 -8.13 4.20 -3.47
N PRO A 96 -9.09 5.09 -3.14
CA PRO A 96 -10.13 5.46 -4.10
C PRO A 96 -9.51 5.89 -5.44
N GLY A 97 -9.94 5.24 -6.51
CA GLY A 97 -9.37 5.43 -7.85
C GLY A 97 -8.36 4.35 -8.25
N ALA A 98 -7.88 3.55 -7.30
CA ALA A 98 -6.96 2.45 -7.59
C ALA A 98 -7.68 1.10 -7.71
N GLU A 99 -8.96 1.04 -7.36
CA GLU A 99 -9.76 -0.18 -7.36
C GLU A 99 -10.28 -0.53 -8.75
N SER A 100 -10.62 -1.80 -8.94
CA SER A 100 -11.37 -2.27 -10.11
C SER A 100 -12.11 -3.55 -9.75
N GLU A 101 -13.14 -3.88 -10.56
CA GLU A 101 -13.87 -5.14 -10.38
C GLU A 101 -12.97 -6.34 -10.61
N GLU A 102 -12.03 -6.24 -11.56
CA GLU A 102 -11.08 -7.31 -11.85
C GLU A 102 -10.18 -7.58 -10.65
N ILE A 103 -9.71 -6.54 -9.97
CA ILE A 103 -8.90 -6.67 -8.77
C ILE A 103 -9.70 -7.35 -7.66
N SER A 104 -10.91 -6.87 -7.38
CA SER A 104 -11.71 -7.44 -6.29
C SER A 104 -12.10 -8.89 -6.57
N ALA A 105 -12.42 -9.23 -7.82
CA ALA A 105 -12.72 -10.61 -8.20
C ALA A 105 -11.51 -11.51 -7.97
N LEU A 106 -10.31 -11.04 -8.32
CA LEU A 106 -9.07 -11.80 -8.10
C LEU A 106 -8.83 -12.03 -6.62
N LEU A 107 -8.95 -11.00 -5.81
CA LEU A 107 -8.75 -11.09 -4.36
C LEU A 107 -9.76 -12.03 -3.71
N ASP A 108 -11.03 -11.95 -4.13
CA ASP A 108 -12.08 -12.86 -3.64
C ASP A 108 -11.74 -14.30 -3.99
N SER A 109 -11.25 -14.56 -5.20
CA SER A 109 -10.90 -15.91 -5.65
C SER A 109 -9.75 -16.51 -4.84
N LYS A 110 -8.92 -15.70 -4.23
CA LYS A 110 -7.76 -16.11 -3.42
C LYS A 110 -8.01 -15.97 -1.92
N ASN A 111 -9.22 -15.62 -1.52
CA ASN A 111 -9.62 -15.43 -0.11
C ASN A 111 -8.76 -14.39 0.62
N LYS A 112 -8.38 -13.33 -0.09
CA LYS A 112 -7.62 -12.24 0.50
C LYS A 112 -8.56 -11.17 1.05
N ASN A 113 -8.14 -10.50 2.13
CA ASN A 113 -8.87 -9.38 2.69
C ASN A 113 -8.52 -8.11 1.92
N TYR A 114 -9.52 -7.27 1.66
CA TYR A 114 -9.23 -5.99 1.00
C TYR A 114 -10.22 -4.90 1.39
N ILE A 115 -9.74 -3.67 1.25
CA ILE A 115 -10.54 -2.45 1.39
C ILE A 115 -10.30 -1.66 0.10
N ASP A 116 -11.36 -1.22 -0.56
CA ASP A 116 -11.27 -0.46 -1.80
C ASP A 116 -12.25 0.73 -1.87
N ASP A 117 -12.84 1.08 -0.74
CA ASP A 117 -13.84 2.17 -0.66
C ASP A 117 -13.48 3.23 0.39
N LYS A 118 -12.25 3.21 0.91
CA LYS A 118 -11.82 4.13 1.97
C LYS A 118 -10.40 4.62 1.72
N CYS A 119 -10.14 5.88 2.07
CA CYS A 119 -8.80 6.44 2.04
C CYS A 119 -8.07 6.10 3.35
N ILE A 120 -6.88 5.53 3.24
CA ILE A 120 -6.10 5.12 4.42
C ILE A 120 -5.77 6.31 5.31
N MET A 121 -5.61 7.51 4.74
CA MET A 121 -5.33 8.72 5.54
C MET A 121 -6.46 9.05 6.51
N VAL A 122 -7.70 8.71 6.14
CA VAL A 122 -8.85 8.95 7.01
C VAL A 122 -8.89 7.93 8.14
N GLU A 123 -8.57 6.68 7.84
CA GLU A 123 -8.65 5.59 8.81
C GLU A 123 -7.44 5.50 9.72
N ALA A 124 -6.26 5.93 9.25
CA ALA A 124 -5.05 5.95 10.06
C ALA A 124 -5.06 7.19 10.97
N LYS A 125 -5.13 6.98 12.27
CA LYS A 125 -5.21 8.05 13.27
C LYS A 125 -3.84 8.36 13.86
N ARG A 126 -3.74 9.54 14.47
CA ARG A 126 -2.55 9.91 15.24
C ARG A 126 -2.43 9.10 16.53
#